data_b8b6104162c976d3a97f9a829ed95268
#
_entry.id   b8b6104162c976d3a97f9a829ed95268
#
_cell.length_a   1.000
_cell.length_b   1.000
_cell.length_c   1.000
_cell.angle_alpha   90.00
_cell.angle_beta   90.00
_cell.angle_gamma   90.00
#
_symmetry.space_group_name_H-M   'P 1'
#
loop_
_entity.id
_entity.type
_entity.pdbx_description
1 polymer ?
#
loop_
_entity_poly.entity_id
_entity_poly.type
_entity_poly.pdbx_seq_one_letter_code
_entity_poly.pdbx_strand_id
1 'polypeptide(L)'
;MDSATTIKQPPPPEAVVIQMVMGAWVSKVISDVTRLNVPDVLKQHGSMSAAEMIARHGVEARPECLERALRACASLGIFTESATGEFGPTKLSDALTMDSPVSVKKLVESLAGSWWKVWTGLCDAIRTGEPQARNQLGMEWWDYLKANPKEMEDFGEAMKSNSLSSMKGVLEKCDFTNSKKVVDVGGGFGHLIIALLEKYSGLRGTVLDVPELIPIAKKNIQVNDPGISSRLEYIGGDMFKSVPPADVYVMKHIIHDWDDGRCIRLLRNCHQSMTGDGRVICVDAVLAPMGDTAGTPAKLLDCNMMVFISGKERTKVQWDELYQAAGFQIHTITSLRDNFGTSIIEGVKK
;
A
#
# COMPACT_ATOMS: atom_id res chain seq x y z
N MET A 1 -36.24 -25.60 31.67
CA MET A 1 -34.79 -25.78 31.94
C MET A 1 -34.10 -24.56 31.35
N ASP A 2 -33.79 -23.60 32.22
CA ASP A 2 -33.20 -22.31 31.82
C ASP A 2 -31.79 -22.51 31.26
N SER A 3 -31.61 -22.18 30.00
CA SER A 3 -30.26 -22.00 29.44
C SER A 3 -29.74 -20.66 29.94
N ALA A 4 -29.03 -20.67 31.04
CA ALA A 4 -28.28 -19.53 31.54
C ALA A 4 -27.26 -19.14 30.47
N THR A 5 -27.51 -18.02 29.79
CA THR A 5 -26.55 -17.37 28.87
C THR A 5 -25.38 -16.91 29.76
N THR A 6 -24.31 -17.66 29.74
CA THR A 6 -23.07 -17.31 30.46
C THR A 6 -22.51 -16.06 29.80
N ILE A 7 -22.73 -14.91 30.36
CA ILE A 7 -22.08 -13.65 29.95
C ILE A 7 -20.59 -13.86 30.18
N LYS A 8 -19.83 -14.12 29.09
CA LYS A 8 -18.37 -14.17 29.15
C LYS A 8 -17.87 -12.83 29.63
N GLN A 9 -17.27 -12.81 30.83
CA GLN A 9 -16.59 -11.60 31.31
C GLN A 9 -15.51 -11.18 30.27
N PRO A 10 -15.33 -9.87 30.03
CA PRO A 10 -14.26 -9.40 29.16
C PRO A 10 -12.90 -9.89 29.72
N PRO A 11 -11.93 -10.19 28.82
CA PRO A 11 -10.61 -10.63 29.28
C PRO A 11 -9.94 -9.53 30.12
N PRO A 12 -9.10 -9.90 31.10
CA PRO A 12 -8.41 -8.92 31.91
C PRO A 12 -7.45 -8.07 31.09
N PRO A 13 -7.20 -6.80 31.47
CA PRO A 13 -6.45 -5.84 30.66
C PRO A 13 -5.07 -6.33 30.22
N GLU A 14 -4.33 -7.03 31.08
CA GLU A 14 -3.02 -7.62 30.79
C GLU A 14 -3.11 -8.68 29.67
N ALA A 15 -4.15 -9.49 29.64
CA ALA A 15 -4.35 -10.48 28.58
C ALA A 15 -4.64 -9.80 27.22
N VAL A 16 -5.39 -8.70 27.23
CA VAL A 16 -5.66 -7.90 26.01
C VAL A 16 -4.36 -7.30 25.47
N VAL A 17 -3.52 -6.71 26.33
CA VAL A 17 -2.23 -6.13 25.91
C VAL A 17 -1.29 -7.21 25.38
N ILE A 18 -1.19 -8.36 26.06
CA ILE A 18 -0.37 -9.49 25.59
C ILE A 18 -0.85 -9.95 24.19
N GLN A 19 -2.16 -10.10 24.00
CA GLN A 19 -2.73 -10.48 22.70
C GLN A 19 -2.37 -9.47 21.58
N MET A 20 -2.41 -8.16 21.88
CA MET A 20 -2.02 -7.13 20.92
C MET A 20 -0.52 -7.24 20.58
N VAL A 21 0.35 -7.45 21.55
CA VAL A 21 1.80 -7.58 21.31
C VAL A 21 2.14 -8.86 20.54
N MET A 22 1.41 -9.95 20.74
CA MET A 22 1.54 -11.18 19.94
C MET A 22 1.24 -10.96 18.45
N GLY A 23 0.63 -9.84 18.07
CA GLY A 23 0.46 -9.42 16.68
C GLY A 23 1.77 -9.41 15.88
N ALA A 24 2.91 -9.15 16.53
CA ALA A 24 4.23 -9.24 15.88
C ALA A 24 4.56 -10.68 15.45
N TRP A 25 4.22 -11.69 16.25
CA TRP A 25 4.41 -13.10 15.89
C TRP A 25 3.43 -13.55 14.81
N VAL A 26 2.20 -13.08 14.88
CA VAL A 26 1.16 -13.32 13.87
C VAL A 26 1.62 -12.78 12.51
N SER A 27 2.05 -11.54 12.45
CA SER A 27 2.58 -10.93 11.23
C SER A 27 3.76 -11.75 10.68
N LYS A 28 4.70 -12.12 11.54
CA LYS A 28 5.92 -12.82 11.12
C LYS A 28 5.63 -14.22 10.59
N VAL A 29 4.80 -15.02 11.26
CA VAL A 29 4.50 -16.39 10.81
C VAL A 29 3.72 -16.40 9.50
N ILE A 30 2.73 -15.52 9.33
CA ILE A 30 1.97 -15.41 8.08
C ILE A 30 2.90 -15.01 6.93
N SER A 31 3.74 -14.00 7.13
CA SER A 31 4.65 -13.50 6.09
C SER A 31 5.69 -14.55 5.66
N ASP A 32 6.30 -15.25 6.62
CA ASP A 32 7.33 -16.24 6.29
C ASP A 32 6.74 -17.51 5.63
N VAL A 33 5.58 -17.97 6.06
CA VAL A 33 4.86 -19.08 5.40
C VAL A 33 4.44 -18.69 3.98
N THR A 34 4.06 -17.42 3.77
CA THR A 34 3.75 -16.88 2.44
C THR A 34 5.01 -16.84 1.56
N ARG A 35 6.17 -16.41 2.08
CA ARG A 35 7.46 -16.41 1.37
C ARG A 35 7.92 -17.81 0.98
N LEU A 36 7.57 -18.83 1.74
CA LEU A 36 7.80 -20.23 1.40
C LEU A 36 6.83 -20.76 0.33
N ASN A 37 5.98 -19.93 -0.26
CA ASN A 37 4.97 -20.26 -1.27
C ASN A 37 3.93 -21.32 -0.83
N VAL A 38 3.76 -21.55 0.46
CA VAL A 38 2.80 -22.54 0.97
C VAL A 38 1.36 -22.24 0.51
N PRO A 39 0.85 -20.99 0.53
CA PRO A 39 -0.49 -20.70 0.02
C PRO A 39 -0.70 -21.14 -1.43
N ASP A 40 0.28 -20.87 -2.31
CA ASP A 40 0.21 -21.24 -3.74
C ASP A 40 0.24 -22.76 -3.92
N VAL A 41 1.11 -23.46 -3.18
CA VAL A 41 1.18 -24.92 -3.19
C VAL A 41 -0.16 -25.54 -2.80
N LEU A 42 -0.74 -25.10 -1.70
CA LEU A 42 -2.04 -25.61 -1.23
C LEU A 42 -3.19 -25.26 -2.16
N LYS A 43 -3.18 -24.07 -2.77
CA LYS A 43 -4.18 -23.68 -3.77
C LYS A 43 -4.14 -24.59 -4.99
N GLN A 44 -2.94 -24.88 -5.48
CA GLN A 44 -2.73 -25.64 -6.71
C GLN A 44 -2.96 -27.14 -6.52
N HIS A 45 -2.57 -27.70 -5.37
CA HIS A 45 -2.49 -29.14 -5.17
C HIS A 45 -3.43 -29.70 -4.11
N GLY A 46 -4.19 -28.85 -3.41
CA GLY A 46 -5.11 -29.25 -2.35
C GLY A 46 -4.44 -29.51 -1.01
N SER A 47 -5.18 -30.14 -0.11
CA SER A 47 -4.72 -30.44 1.25
C SER A 47 -3.62 -31.49 1.26
N MET A 48 -2.56 -31.26 2.07
CA MET A 48 -1.45 -32.17 2.24
C MET A 48 -0.68 -31.91 3.54
N SER A 49 0.18 -32.86 3.93
CA SER A 49 1.07 -32.70 5.08
C SER A 49 2.27 -31.80 4.77
N ALA A 50 2.92 -31.27 5.81
CA ALA A 50 4.16 -30.51 5.66
C ALA A 50 5.28 -31.31 4.97
N ALA A 51 5.38 -32.61 5.26
CA ALA A 51 6.34 -33.51 4.63
C ALA A 51 6.10 -33.64 3.12
N GLU A 52 4.83 -33.71 2.67
CA GLU A 52 4.49 -33.78 1.25
C GLU A 52 4.77 -32.46 0.52
N MET A 53 4.52 -31.30 1.14
CA MET A 53 4.86 -29.99 0.58
C MET A 53 6.37 -29.90 0.26
N ILE A 54 7.20 -30.39 1.15
CA ILE A 54 8.67 -30.41 1.00
C ILE A 54 9.07 -31.41 -0.09
N ALA A 55 8.61 -32.67 0.02
CA ALA A 55 9.08 -33.74 -0.83
C ALA A 55 8.59 -33.63 -2.29
N ARG A 56 7.35 -33.12 -2.50
CA ARG A 56 6.71 -33.10 -3.83
C ARG A 56 6.70 -31.72 -4.48
N HIS A 57 6.73 -30.64 -3.68
CA HIS A 57 6.53 -29.29 -4.20
C HIS A 57 7.68 -28.34 -3.86
N GLY A 58 8.77 -28.85 -3.28
CA GLY A 58 10.03 -28.11 -3.12
C GLY A 58 9.96 -26.98 -2.09
N VAL A 59 9.04 -27.03 -1.11
CA VAL A 59 9.03 -26.07 -0.02
C VAL A 59 10.31 -26.24 0.81
N GLU A 60 11.11 -25.19 0.89
CA GLU A 60 12.40 -25.21 1.58
C GLU A 60 12.22 -25.08 3.10
N ALA A 61 11.99 -26.17 3.80
CA ALA A 61 11.77 -26.20 5.24
C ALA A 61 12.13 -27.57 5.85
N ARG A 62 12.16 -27.64 7.18
CA ARG A 62 12.15 -28.91 7.92
C ARG A 62 10.69 -29.27 8.24
N PRO A 63 10.28 -30.54 8.02
CA PRO A 63 8.87 -30.93 8.17
C PRO A 63 8.27 -30.56 9.53
N GLU A 64 8.97 -30.90 10.61
CA GLU A 64 8.54 -30.63 11.97
C GLU A 64 8.45 -29.13 12.32
N CYS A 65 9.27 -28.28 11.67
CA CYS A 65 9.23 -26.84 11.85
C CYS A 65 8.11 -26.20 11.02
N LEU A 66 7.95 -26.65 9.77
CA LEU A 66 6.86 -26.20 8.89
C LEU A 66 5.51 -26.54 9.50
N GLU A 67 5.31 -27.79 9.97
CA GLU A 67 4.09 -28.22 10.62
C GLU A 67 3.68 -27.29 11.79
N ARG A 68 4.64 -26.92 12.66
CA ARG A 68 4.37 -26.01 13.78
C ARG A 68 3.92 -24.62 13.30
N ALA A 69 4.54 -24.08 12.24
CA ALA A 69 4.16 -22.80 11.65
C ALA A 69 2.75 -22.88 11.01
N LEU A 70 2.46 -23.96 10.30
CA LEU A 70 1.16 -24.18 9.67
C LEU A 70 0.04 -24.36 10.70
N ARG A 71 0.28 -25.04 11.80
CA ARG A 71 -0.67 -25.14 12.92
C ARG A 71 -0.97 -23.78 13.54
N ALA A 72 0.03 -22.91 13.70
CA ALA A 72 -0.19 -21.53 14.13
C ALA A 72 -1.05 -20.78 13.13
N CYS A 73 -0.76 -20.87 11.82
CA CYS A 73 -1.57 -20.26 10.77
C CYS A 73 -3.00 -20.84 10.71
N ALA A 74 -3.16 -22.15 10.92
CA ALA A 74 -4.49 -22.79 10.96
C ALA A 74 -5.33 -22.28 12.14
N SER A 75 -4.72 -22.08 13.32
CA SER A 75 -5.42 -21.49 14.47
C SER A 75 -5.91 -20.05 14.24
N LEU A 76 -5.31 -19.36 13.25
CA LEU A 76 -5.72 -18.03 12.78
C LEU A 76 -6.71 -18.07 11.61
N GLY A 77 -7.08 -19.29 11.14
CA GLY A 77 -7.98 -19.48 10.00
C GLY A 77 -7.34 -19.29 8.63
N ILE A 78 -6.02 -19.11 8.56
CA ILE A 78 -5.29 -18.98 7.27
C ILE A 78 -5.34 -20.30 6.49
N PHE A 79 -5.19 -21.45 7.19
CA PHE A 79 -5.33 -22.78 6.61
C PHE A 79 -6.35 -23.58 7.41
N THR A 80 -6.84 -24.68 6.83
CA THR A 80 -7.48 -25.76 7.60
C THR A 80 -6.43 -26.72 8.14
N GLU A 81 -6.72 -27.41 9.24
CA GLU A 81 -5.91 -28.51 9.79
C GLU A 81 -6.81 -29.72 10.02
N SER A 82 -6.47 -30.88 9.46
CA SER A 82 -7.18 -32.14 9.67
C SER A 82 -6.63 -32.89 10.89
N ALA A 83 -7.42 -33.86 11.39
CA ALA A 83 -6.97 -34.73 12.47
C ALA A 83 -5.78 -35.66 12.08
N THR A 84 -5.50 -35.79 10.78
CA THR A 84 -4.38 -36.56 10.21
C THR A 84 -3.13 -35.71 9.95
N GLY A 85 -3.14 -34.41 10.31
CA GLY A 85 -2.01 -33.51 10.14
C GLY A 85 -1.84 -32.96 8.72
N GLU A 86 -2.92 -32.96 7.93
CA GLU A 86 -2.96 -32.32 6.62
C GLU A 86 -3.48 -30.87 6.74
N PHE A 87 -2.88 -29.98 5.98
CA PHE A 87 -3.28 -28.57 5.88
C PHE A 87 -3.92 -28.29 4.54
N GLY A 88 -5.00 -27.52 4.53
CA GLY A 88 -5.74 -27.19 3.32
C GLY A 88 -5.95 -25.69 3.16
N PRO A 89 -6.25 -25.24 1.92
CA PRO A 89 -6.47 -23.83 1.63
C PRO A 89 -7.78 -23.31 2.22
N THR A 90 -7.83 -21.99 2.45
CA THR A 90 -9.03 -21.24 2.86
C THR A 90 -9.19 -19.99 1.97
N LYS A 91 -10.29 -19.24 2.15
CA LYS A 91 -10.46 -17.93 1.52
C LYS A 91 -9.40 -16.92 1.96
N LEU A 92 -8.88 -17.04 3.19
CA LEU A 92 -7.81 -16.16 3.67
C LEU A 92 -6.47 -16.49 3.00
N SER A 93 -6.13 -17.78 2.88
CA SER A 93 -4.91 -18.17 2.17
C SER A 93 -4.97 -17.89 0.67
N ASP A 94 -6.16 -17.84 0.06
CA ASP A 94 -6.30 -17.43 -1.34
C ASP A 94 -5.81 -15.99 -1.57
N ALA A 95 -6.06 -15.06 -0.65
CA ALA A 95 -5.53 -13.70 -0.72
C ALA A 95 -3.99 -13.64 -0.61
N LEU A 96 -3.32 -14.70 -0.17
CA LEU A 96 -1.87 -14.83 -0.07
C LEU A 96 -1.23 -15.53 -1.28
N THR A 97 -2.00 -15.80 -2.36
CA THR A 97 -1.49 -16.42 -3.60
C THR A 97 -1.24 -15.38 -4.70
N MET A 98 -0.33 -15.69 -5.63
CA MET A 98 0.02 -14.75 -6.71
C MET A 98 -1.10 -14.52 -7.71
N ASP A 99 -1.91 -15.52 -7.99
CA ASP A 99 -2.97 -15.51 -9.00
C ASP A 99 -4.33 -15.02 -8.48
N SER A 100 -4.42 -14.67 -7.20
CA SER A 100 -5.65 -14.12 -6.64
C SER A 100 -5.93 -12.70 -7.19
N PRO A 101 -7.16 -12.39 -7.60
CA PRO A 101 -7.52 -11.04 -8.06
C PRO A 101 -7.45 -10.00 -6.94
N VAL A 102 -7.40 -10.45 -5.68
CA VAL A 102 -7.26 -9.61 -4.48
C VAL A 102 -5.98 -9.94 -3.72
N SER A 103 -4.95 -10.39 -4.43
CA SER A 103 -3.68 -10.80 -3.83
C SER A 103 -3.05 -9.67 -3.00
N VAL A 104 -2.69 -10.01 -1.76
CA VAL A 104 -1.85 -9.17 -0.89
C VAL A 104 -0.49 -9.83 -0.64
N LYS A 105 -0.14 -10.87 -1.42
CA LYS A 105 1.08 -11.67 -1.24
C LYS A 105 2.32 -10.80 -1.16
N LYS A 106 2.54 -9.93 -2.15
CA LYS A 106 3.75 -9.09 -2.21
C LYS A 106 3.84 -8.08 -1.06
N LEU A 107 2.72 -7.52 -0.63
CA LEU A 107 2.67 -6.67 0.57
C LEU A 107 3.07 -7.46 1.82
N VAL A 108 2.51 -8.66 2.00
CA VAL A 108 2.80 -9.53 3.15
C VAL A 108 4.26 -10.01 3.15
N GLU A 109 4.82 -10.37 2.00
CA GLU A 109 6.24 -10.73 1.85
C GLU A 109 7.16 -9.56 2.21
N SER A 110 6.84 -8.34 1.78
CA SER A 110 7.61 -7.13 2.08
C SER A 110 7.66 -6.82 3.57
N LEU A 111 6.55 -7.03 4.29
CA LEU A 111 6.48 -6.85 5.75
C LEU A 111 7.47 -7.74 6.52
N ALA A 112 7.83 -8.92 6.00
CA ALA A 112 8.82 -9.81 6.63
C ALA A 112 10.27 -9.56 6.19
N GLY A 113 10.46 -8.73 5.16
CA GLY A 113 11.75 -8.42 4.55
C GLY A 113 12.41 -7.17 5.11
N SER A 114 12.77 -6.26 4.19
CA SER A 114 13.40 -4.97 4.50
C SER A 114 12.55 -4.09 5.43
N TRP A 115 11.23 -4.15 5.30
CA TRP A 115 10.33 -3.40 6.16
C TRP A 115 10.44 -3.82 7.63
N TRP A 116 10.50 -5.11 7.91
CA TRP A 116 10.68 -5.59 9.28
C TRP A 116 11.95 -5.04 9.93
N LYS A 117 13.05 -4.99 9.15
CA LYS A 117 14.31 -4.43 9.64
C LYS A 117 14.17 -2.97 10.04
N VAL A 118 13.52 -2.14 9.21
CA VAL A 118 13.33 -0.72 9.49
C VAL A 118 12.47 -0.51 10.75
N TRP A 119 11.41 -1.31 10.92
CA TRP A 119 10.55 -1.24 12.10
C TRP A 119 11.26 -1.56 13.42
N THR A 120 12.38 -2.28 13.41
CA THR A 120 13.17 -2.49 14.64
C THR A 120 13.74 -1.18 15.21
N GLY A 121 13.85 -0.14 14.39
CA GLY A 121 14.29 1.20 14.77
C GLY A 121 13.21 2.12 15.34
N LEU A 122 11.94 1.67 15.48
CA LEU A 122 10.84 2.55 15.87
C LEU A 122 11.10 3.33 17.17
N CYS A 123 11.73 2.71 18.19
CA CYS A 123 12.04 3.40 19.43
C CYS A 123 13.01 4.58 19.21
N ASP A 124 13.98 4.43 18.31
CA ASP A 124 14.93 5.48 17.99
C ASP A 124 14.28 6.57 17.13
N ALA A 125 13.38 6.20 16.21
CA ALA A 125 12.57 7.19 15.49
C ALA A 125 11.74 8.07 16.45
N ILE A 126 11.10 7.46 17.46
CA ILE A 126 10.33 8.21 18.49
C ILE A 126 11.24 9.14 19.30
N ARG A 127 12.46 8.72 19.63
CA ARG A 127 13.39 9.53 20.46
C ARG A 127 14.03 10.67 19.70
N THR A 128 14.35 10.46 18.43
CA THR A 128 15.16 11.41 17.64
C THR A 128 14.35 12.23 16.66
N GLY A 129 13.16 11.75 16.26
CA GLY A 129 12.39 12.32 15.16
C GLY A 129 12.96 11.97 13.77
N GLU A 130 14.01 11.14 13.70
CA GLU A 130 14.69 10.81 12.45
C GLU A 130 14.23 9.44 11.91
N PRO A 131 14.00 9.29 10.57
CA PRO A 131 13.74 8.01 9.94
C PRO A 131 14.86 7.01 10.17
N GLN A 132 14.51 5.72 10.21
CA GLN A 132 15.46 4.67 10.57
C GLN A 132 15.95 3.82 9.40
N ALA A 133 15.46 4.05 8.18
CA ALA A 133 15.89 3.28 7.01
C ALA A 133 17.42 3.32 6.83
N ARG A 134 18.04 4.49 6.96
CA ARG A 134 19.51 4.63 6.87
C ARG A 134 20.23 3.80 7.92
N ASN A 135 19.78 3.77 9.16
CA ASN A 135 20.40 3.04 10.25
C ASN A 135 20.23 1.51 10.09
N GLN A 136 19.11 1.07 9.53
CA GLN A 136 18.76 -0.36 9.43
C GLN A 136 19.14 -1.00 8.10
N LEU A 137 19.22 -0.20 7.01
CA LEU A 137 19.50 -0.68 5.65
C LEU A 137 20.80 -0.12 5.06
N GLY A 138 21.46 0.85 5.75
CA GLY A 138 22.68 1.52 5.29
C GLY A 138 22.46 2.73 4.40
N MET A 139 21.24 3.01 3.97
CA MET A 139 20.87 4.15 3.14
C MET A 139 19.41 4.55 3.33
N GLU A 140 19.04 5.74 2.85
CA GLU A 140 17.65 6.19 2.86
C GLU A 140 16.75 5.25 2.05
N TRP A 141 15.47 5.14 2.43
CA TRP A 141 14.53 4.19 1.84
C TRP A 141 14.47 4.26 0.30
N TRP A 142 14.29 5.43 -0.26
CA TRP A 142 14.21 5.61 -1.72
C TRP A 142 15.52 5.28 -2.44
N ASP A 143 16.66 5.57 -1.82
CA ASP A 143 17.98 5.23 -2.37
C ASP A 143 18.24 3.72 -2.26
N TYR A 144 17.75 3.09 -1.19
CA TYR A 144 17.79 1.63 -1.03
C TYR A 144 17.02 0.94 -2.16
N LEU A 145 15.81 1.40 -2.47
CA LEU A 145 15.03 0.84 -3.58
C LEU A 145 15.73 1.02 -4.93
N LYS A 146 16.29 2.20 -5.22
CA LYS A 146 17.06 2.45 -6.46
C LYS A 146 18.28 1.54 -6.58
N ALA A 147 18.98 1.30 -5.49
CA ALA A 147 20.15 0.42 -5.45
C ALA A 147 19.81 -1.08 -5.52
N ASN A 148 18.53 -1.45 -5.28
CA ASN A 148 18.06 -2.83 -5.23
C ASN A 148 16.87 -3.04 -6.16
N PRO A 149 17.07 -3.27 -7.48
CA PRO A 149 16.00 -3.34 -8.47
C PRO A 149 14.91 -4.39 -8.16
N LYS A 150 15.28 -5.51 -7.53
CA LYS A 150 14.33 -6.54 -7.13
C LYS A 150 13.42 -6.05 -5.99
N GLU A 151 13.96 -5.35 -4.99
CA GLU A 151 13.18 -4.73 -3.93
C GLU A 151 12.25 -3.62 -4.47
N MET A 152 12.72 -2.86 -5.46
CA MET A 152 11.90 -1.85 -6.15
C MET A 152 10.73 -2.50 -6.91
N GLU A 153 10.96 -3.61 -7.60
CA GLU A 153 9.90 -4.38 -8.28
C GLU A 153 8.88 -4.94 -7.28
N ASP A 154 9.35 -5.59 -6.21
CA ASP A 154 8.50 -6.17 -5.17
C ASP A 154 7.71 -5.08 -4.42
N PHE A 155 8.31 -3.91 -4.18
CA PHE A 155 7.63 -2.73 -3.63
C PHE A 155 6.51 -2.24 -4.57
N GLY A 156 6.79 -2.13 -5.88
CA GLY A 156 5.79 -1.74 -6.88
C GLY A 156 4.58 -2.69 -6.90
N GLU A 157 4.82 -4.00 -6.86
CA GLU A 157 3.75 -5.00 -6.79
C GLU A 157 3.00 -4.96 -5.45
N ALA A 158 3.68 -4.72 -4.33
CA ALA A 158 3.04 -4.54 -3.02
C ALA A 158 2.13 -3.31 -3.01
N MET A 159 2.57 -2.19 -3.60
CA MET A 159 1.78 -0.95 -3.71
C MET A 159 0.59 -1.12 -4.66
N LYS A 160 0.70 -1.93 -5.70
CA LYS A 160 -0.44 -2.30 -6.55
C LYS A 160 -1.55 -2.96 -5.73
N SER A 161 -1.22 -3.98 -4.93
CA SER A 161 -2.18 -4.69 -4.09
C SER A 161 -2.89 -3.75 -3.11
N ASN A 162 -2.14 -2.87 -2.46
CA ASN A 162 -2.67 -1.87 -1.52
C ASN A 162 -3.56 -0.82 -2.23
N SER A 163 -3.34 -0.61 -3.52
CA SER A 163 -3.97 0.46 -4.31
C SER A 163 -5.32 0.10 -4.93
N LEU A 164 -5.68 -1.18 -5.01
CA LEU A 164 -6.89 -1.61 -5.74
C LEU A 164 -8.16 -0.96 -5.21
N SER A 165 -8.33 -0.89 -3.89
CA SER A 165 -9.51 -0.30 -3.26
C SER A 165 -9.60 1.22 -3.52
N SER A 166 -8.49 1.94 -3.32
CA SER A 166 -8.44 3.39 -3.54
C SER A 166 -8.58 3.75 -5.03
N MET A 167 -8.02 2.95 -5.93
CA MET A 167 -8.18 3.13 -7.37
C MET A 167 -9.64 3.00 -7.80
N LYS A 168 -10.35 1.97 -7.33
CA LYS A 168 -11.78 1.81 -7.56
C LYS A 168 -12.56 3.02 -7.05
N GLY A 169 -12.23 3.52 -5.86
CA GLY A 169 -12.83 4.71 -5.30
C GLY A 169 -12.64 5.97 -6.16
N VAL A 170 -11.45 6.17 -6.73
CA VAL A 170 -11.18 7.29 -7.66
C VAL A 170 -12.04 7.14 -8.92
N LEU A 171 -12.10 5.94 -9.51
CA LEU A 171 -12.91 5.69 -10.70
C LEU A 171 -14.42 5.91 -10.48
N GLU A 172 -14.92 5.61 -9.28
CA GLU A 172 -16.35 5.75 -8.96
C GLU A 172 -16.74 7.17 -8.55
N LYS A 173 -15.83 7.90 -7.86
CA LYS A 173 -16.18 9.16 -7.19
C LYS A 173 -15.62 10.40 -7.87
N CYS A 174 -14.60 10.27 -8.74
CA CYS A 174 -14.08 11.38 -9.52
C CYS A 174 -14.62 11.34 -10.96
N ASP A 175 -15.05 12.49 -11.45
CA ASP A 175 -15.46 12.65 -12.85
C ASP A 175 -14.32 13.28 -13.66
N PHE A 176 -13.89 12.61 -14.73
CA PHE A 176 -12.86 13.08 -15.68
C PHE A 176 -13.44 13.34 -17.08
N THR A 177 -14.77 13.39 -17.23
CA THR A 177 -15.43 13.52 -18.55
C THR A 177 -14.95 14.76 -19.33
N ASN A 178 -14.73 15.87 -18.63
CA ASN A 178 -14.27 17.13 -19.25
C ASN A 178 -12.75 17.32 -19.20
N SER A 179 -12.02 16.35 -18.65
CA SER A 179 -10.55 16.42 -18.56
C SER A 179 -9.91 15.98 -19.87
N LYS A 180 -8.85 16.67 -20.28
CA LYS A 180 -8.10 16.37 -21.50
C LYS A 180 -6.84 15.58 -21.23
N LYS A 181 -6.10 15.95 -20.18
CA LYS A 181 -4.84 15.32 -19.81
C LYS A 181 -4.72 15.17 -18.29
N VAL A 182 -4.45 13.95 -17.84
CA VAL A 182 -4.15 13.64 -16.44
C VAL A 182 -2.68 13.25 -16.32
N VAL A 183 -1.99 13.79 -15.30
CA VAL A 183 -0.66 13.35 -14.89
C VAL A 183 -0.80 12.64 -13.52
N ASP A 184 -0.39 11.39 -13.47
CA ASP A 184 -0.24 10.60 -12.25
C ASP A 184 1.19 10.79 -11.74
N VAL A 185 1.35 11.58 -10.71
CA VAL A 185 2.66 11.95 -10.14
C VAL A 185 3.05 10.93 -9.08
N GLY A 186 4.19 10.26 -9.29
CA GLY A 186 4.55 9.08 -8.54
C GLY A 186 3.65 7.89 -8.88
N GLY A 187 3.21 7.80 -10.15
CA GLY A 187 2.18 6.85 -10.58
C GLY A 187 2.63 5.39 -10.63
N GLY A 188 3.88 5.09 -10.27
CA GLY A 188 4.39 3.73 -10.21
C GLY A 188 4.31 3.02 -11.57
N PHE A 189 3.65 1.88 -11.59
CA PHE A 189 3.45 1.12 -12.83
C PHE A 189 2.34 1.69 -13.73
N GLY A 190 1.57 2.69 -13.28
CA GLY A 190 0.54 3.36 -14.09
C GLY A 190 -0.84 2.69 -14.06
N HIS A 191 -1.12 1.83 -13.10
CA HIS A 191 -2.42 1.13 -13.01
C HIS A 191 -3.61 2.10 -12.96
N LEU A 192 -3.51 3.19 -12.20
CA LEU A 192 -4.58 4.19 -12.10
C LEU A 192 -4.81 4.90 -13.44
N ILE A 193 -3.74 5.33 -14.09
CA ILE A 193 -3.86 6.01 -15.40
C ILE A 193 -4.46 5.08 -16.45
N ILE A 194 -4.05 3.81 -16.50
CA ILE A 194 -4.59 2.84 -17.45
C ILE A 194 -6.09 2.68 -17.24
N ALA A 195 -6.52 2.47 -16.00
CA ALA A 195 -7.94 2.35 -15.65
C ALA A 195 -8.76 3.62 -16.00
N LEU A 196 -8.17 4.81 -15.84
CA LEU A 196 -8.79 6.06 -16.29
C LEU A 196 -8.90 6.13 -17.81
N LEU A 197 -7.87 5.70 -18.56
CA LEU A 197 -7.89 5.69 -20.02
C LEU A 197 -8.86 4.65 -20.60
N GLU A 198 -9.09 3.54 -19.89
CA GLU A 198 -10.14 2.56 -20.21
C GLU A 198 -11.53 3.17 -20.08
N LYS A 199 -11.76 3.90 -18.98
CA LYS A 199 -13.06 4.50 -18.70
C LYS A 199 -13.37 5.74 -19.55
N TYR A 200 -12.36 6.56 -19.88
CA TYR A 200 -12.52 7.85 -20.55
C TYR A 200 -11.75 7.88 -21.89
N SER A 201 -12.44 7.63 -23.00
CA SER A 201 -11.82 7.50 -24.32
C SER A 201 -11.16 8.78 -24.86
N GLY A 202 -11.61 9.96 -24.43
CA GLY A 202 -11.05 11.27 -24.82
C GLY A 202 -9.85 11.71 -23.97
N LEU A 203 -9.52 10.98 -22.88
CA LEU A 203 -8.49 11.35 -21.93
C LEU A 203 -7.10 10.91 -22.43
N ARG A 204 -6.08 11.73 -22.20
CA ARG A 204 -4.66 11.37 -22.30
C ARG A 204 -4.06 11.25 -20.92
N GLY A 205 -3.20 10.26 -20.70
CA GLY A 205 -2.58 9.98 -19.42
C GLY A 205 -1.05 10.02 -19.48
N THR A 206 -0.44 10.59 -18.46
CA THR A 206 1.01 10.55 -18.27
C THR A 206 1.31 10.02 -16.88
N VAL A 207 2.18 9.01 -16.80
CA VAL A 207 2.80 8.55 -15.56
C VAL A 207 4.11 9.29 -15.42
N LEU A 208 4.28 10.06 -14.34
CA LEU A 208 5.55 10.67 -13.95
C LEU A 208 6.10 9.93 -12.74
N ASP A 209 7.29 9.35 -12.89
CA ASP A 209 7.98 8.68 -11.78
C ASP A 209 9.50 8.77 -11.95
N VAL A 210 10.27 8.24 -11.00
CA VAL A 210 11.73 8.24 -11.08
C VAL A 210 12.22 7.50 -12.34
N PRO A 211 13.30 7.98 -13.00
CA PRO A 211 13.77 7.40 -14.27
C PRO A 211 14.05 5.89 -14.19
N GLU A 212 14.51 5.41 -13.03
CA GLU A 212 14.87 4.01 -12.78
C GLU A 212 13.65 3.08 -12.81
N LEU A 213 12.47 3.58 -12.40
CA LEU A 213 11.23 2.79 -12.37
C LEU A 213 10.59 2.65 -13.75
N ILE A 214 10.75 3.62 -14.64
CA ILE A 214 10.05 3.65 -15.94
C ILE A 214 10.29 2.39 -16.80
N PRO A 215 11.54 1.89 -16.96
CA PRO A 215 11.78 0.63 -17.67
C PRO A 215 11.08 -0.57 -17.01
N ILE A 216 11.07 -0.63 -15.68
CA ILE A 216 10.41 -1.68 -14.91
C ILE A 216 8.90 -1.63 -15.12
N ALA A 217 8.30 -0.44 -15.01
CA ALA A 217 6.87 -0.23 -15.22
C ALA A 217 6.42 -0.71 -16.62
N LYS A 218 7.14 -0.29 -17.68
CA LYS A 218 6.86 -0.69 -19.06
C LYS A 218 7.00 -2.19 -19.32
N LYS A 219 7.90 -2.87 -18.58
CA LYS A 219 8.08 -4.32 -18.67
C LYS A 219 6.94 -5.08 -17.99
N ASN A 220 6.50 -4.58 -16.82
CA ASN A 220 5.49 -5.26 -15.98
C ASN A 220 4.06 -5.01 -16.44
N ILE A 221 3.81 -3.89 -17.14
CA ILE A 221 2.49 -3.60 -17.70
C ILE A 221 2.55 -3.57 -19.21
N GLN A 222 1.97 -4.58 -19.84
CA GLN A 222 1.75 -4.63 -21.28
C GLN A 222 0.35 -4.09 -21.60
N VAL A 223 0.28 -2.90 -22.15
CA VAL A 223 -0.97 -2.34 -22.68
C VAL A 223 -1.15 -2.80 -24.11
N ASN A 224 -1.95 -3.86 -24.26
CA ASN A 224 -2.19 -4.47 -25.60
C ASN A 224 -3.25 -3.73 -26.42
N ASP A 225 -4.03 -2.83 -25.81
CA ASP A 225 -5.00 -2.00 -26.51
C ASP A 225 -4.30 -0.78 -27.20
N PRO A 226 -4.27 -0.72 -28.54
CA PRO A 226 -3.68 0.42 -29.25
C PRO A 226 -4.36 1.75 -28.94
N GLY A 227 -5.66 1.74 -28.62
CA GLY A 227 -6.40 2.92 -28.22
C GLY A 227 -5.94 3.50 -26.90
N ILE A 228 -5.51 2.66 -25.95
CA ILE A 228 -4.94 3.08 -24.67
C ILE A 228 -3.47 3.45 -24.85
N SER A 229 -2.67 2.58 -25.47
CA SER A 229 -1.22 2.79 -25.61
C SER A 229 -0.87 4.08 -26.38
N SER A 230 -1.70 4.50 -27.33
CA SER A 230 -1.53 5.78 -28.07
C SER A 230 -1.83 7.03 -27.22
N ARG A 231 -2.49 6.87 -26.09
CA ARG A 231 -2.88 7.94 -25.16
C ARG A 231 -2.11 7.92 -23.85
N LEU A 232 -1.26 6.89 -23.63
CA LEU A 232 -0.47 6.68 -22.42
C LEU A 232 0.99 7.08 -22.66
N GLU A 233 1.51 7.90 -21.77
CA GLU A 233 2.91 8.32 -21.76
C GLU A 233 3.57 8.00 -20.40
N TYR A 234 4.84 7.59 -20.45
CA TYR A 234 5.67 7.40 -19.25
C TYR A 234 6.85 8.36 -19.30
N ILE A 235 6.98 9.20 -18.29
CA ILE A 235 8.07 10.20 -18.17
C ILE A 235 8.86 9.92 -16.90
N GLY A 236 10.18 9.71 -17.07
CA GLY A 236 11.12 9.66 -15.96
C GLY A 236 11.55 11.07 -15.57
N GLY A 237 11.35 11.47 -14.31
CA GLY A 237 11.70 12.81 -13.86
C GLY A 237 11.68 12.98 -12.35
N ASP A 238 12.07 14.16 -11.91
CA ASP A 238 12.02 14.59 -10.51
C ASP A 238 10.82 15.52 -10.31
N MET A 239 9.77 15.03 -9.65
CA MET A 239 8.54 15.78 -9.40
C MET A 239 8.75 17.07 -8.58
N PHE A 240 9.85 17.15 -7.81
CA PHE A 240 10.21 18.34 -7.06
C PHE A 240 10.89 19.42 -7.91
N LYS A 241 11.36 19.06 -9.12
CA LYS A 241 11.89 20.02 -10.10
C LYS A 241 10.81 20.53 -11.03
N SER A 242 10.04 19.62 -11.62
CA SER A 242 8.97 19.98 -12.56
C SER A 242 8.00 18.83 -12.76
N VAL A 243 6.77 19.14 -13.20
CA VAL A 243 5.77 18.19 -13.67
C VAL A 243 5.31 18.56 -15.07
N PRO A 244 4.91 17.60 -15.92
CA PRO A 244 4.36 17.89 -17.25
C PRO A 244 3.08 18.72 -17.19
N PRO A 245 2.79 19.58 -18.19
CA PRO A 245 1.54 20.33 -18.23
C PRO A 245 0.32 19.41 -18.35
N ALA A 246 -0.71 19.67 -17.54
CA ALA A 246 -1.98 18.95 -17.55
C ALA A 246 -3.11 19.78 -16.91
N ASP A 247 -4.34 19.39 -17.16
CA ASP A 247 -5.50 19.96 -16.48
C ASP A 247 -5.85 19.20 -15.20
N VAL A 248 -5.40 17.96 -15.02
CA VAL A 248 -5.56 17.22 -13.77
C VAL A 248 -4.25 16.59 -13.33
N TYR A 249 -3.91 16.76 -12.07
CA TYR A 249 -2.83 16.03 -11.40
C TYR A 249 -3.43 15.09 -10.36
N VAL A 250 -3.03 13.81 -10.40
CA VAL A 250 -3.39 12.82 -9.39
C VAL A 250 -2.13 12.39 -8.66
N MET A 251 -2.20 12.30 -7.35
CA MET A 251 -1.15 11.79 -6.46
C MET A 251 -1.78 10.81 -5.49
N LYS A 252 -1.47 9.54 -5.63
CA LYS A 252 -2.03 8.49 -4.79
C LYS A 252 -0.94 7.88 -3.92
N HIS A 253 -1.04 8.05 -2.61
CA HIS A 253 -0.01 7.65 -1.63
C HIS A 253 1.36 8.29 -1.94
N ILE A 254 1.36 9.60 -2.18
CA ILE A 254 2.56 10.38 -2.51
C ILE A 254 2.81 11.48 -1.49
N ILE A 255 1.79 12.25 -1.15
CA ILE A 255 1.95 13.39 -0.25
C ILE A 255 2.35 12.93 1.15
N HIS A 256 1.88 11.79 1.60
CA HIS A 256 2.24 11.23 2.90
C HIS A 256 3.71 10.82 3.02
N ASP A 257 4.42 10.61 1.92
CA ASP A 257 5.84 10.24 1.93
C ASP A 257 6.78 11.38 2.31
N TRP A 258 6.31 12.62 2.31
CA TRP A 258 7.16 13.81 2.34
C TRP A 258 6.78 14.80 3.43
N ASP A 259 7.81 15.54 3.89
CA ASP A 259 7.61 16.71 4.76
C ASP A 259 6.79 17.80 4.06
N ASP A 260 6.24 18.73 4.86
CA ASP A 260 5.36 19.79 4.33
C ASP A 260 6.06 20.70 3.32
N GLY A 261 7.37 20.96 3.49
CA GLY A 261 8.14 21.79 2.56
C GLY A 261 8.25 21.19 1.17
N ARG A 262 8.52 19.88 1.09
CA ARG A 262 8.55 19.14 -0.17
C ARG A 262 7.16 19.02 -0.78
N CYS A 263 6.14 18.74 0.02
CA CYS A 263 4.75 18.68 -0.44
C CYS A 263 4.28 20.01 -1.05
N ILE A 264 4.57 21.14 -0.38
CA ILE A 264 4.24 22.48 -0.90
C ILE A 264 4.97 22.74 -2.22
N ARG A 265 6.24 22.36 -2.34
CA ARG A 265 7.01 22.50 -3.58
C ARG A 265 6.37 21.69 -4.72
N LEU A 266 6.04 20.43 -4.47
CA LEU A 266 5.38 19.56 -5.45
C LEU A 266 4.04 20.12 -5.91
N LEU A 267 3.19 20.51 -4.96
CA LEU A 267 1.88 21.10 -5.26
C LEU A 267 2.02 22.43 -6.03
N ARG A 268 3.03 23.25 -5.73
CA ARG A 268 3.33 24.48 -6.49
C ARG A 268 3.79 24.17 -7.92
N ASN A 269 4.58 23.11 -8.14
CA ASN A 269 4.92 22.66 -9.49
C ASN A 269 3.67 22.27 -10.27
N CYS A 270 2.73 21.54 -9.64
CA CYS A 270 1.43 21.22 -10.23
C CYS A 270 0.63 22.49 -10.54
N HIS A 271 0.57 23.42 -9.58
CA HIS A 271 -0.14 24.71 -9.75
C HIS A 271 0.39 25.53 -10.94
N GLN A 272 1.72 25.64 -11.07
CA GLN A 272 2.36 26.39 -12.14
C GLN A 272 2.19 25.75 -13.52
N SER A 273 2.22 24.42 -13.58
CA SER A 273 2.10 23.65 -14.83
C SER A 273 0.65 23.31 -15.23
N MET A 274 -0.31 23.64 -14.34
CA MET A 274 -1.72 23.35 -14.56
C MET A 274 -2.33 24.23 -15.65
N THR A 275 -3.01 23.59 -16.60
CA THR A 275 -3.66 24.25 -17.74
C THR A 275 -5.15 24.46 -17.47
N GLY A 276 -5.70 25.62 -17.87
CA GLY A 276 -7.11 25.95 -17.70
C GLY A 276 -7.56 25.97 -16.22
N ASP A 277 -8.85 25.69 -16.00
CA ASP A 277 -9.46 25.55 -14.69
C ASP A 277 -9.25 24.14 -14.14
N GLY A 278 -7.97 23.74 -14.08
CA GLY A 278 -7.58 22.40 -13.68
C GLY A 278 -7.69 22.16 -12.17
N ARG A 279 -7.42 20.92 -11.76
CA ARG A 279 -7.49 20.49 -10.36
C ARG A 279 -6.38 19.52 -9.98
N VAL A 280 -6.11 19.46 -8.68
CA VAL A 280 -5.25 18.47 -8.06
C VAL A 280 -6.10 17.48 -7.24
N ILE A 281 -5.79 16.21 -7.32
CA ILE A 281 -6.45 15.13 -6.59
C ILE A 281 -5.39 14.36 -5.83
N CYS A 282 -5.35 14.51 -4.49
CA CYS A 282 -4.56 13.64 -3.63
C CYS A 282 -5.43 12.51 -3.09
N VAL A 283 -4.88 11.31 -3.04
CA VAL A 283 -5.57 10.11 -2.52
C VAL A 283 -4.69 9.53 -1.42
N ASP A 284 -4.94 9.97 -0.20
CA ASP A 284 -4.16 9.66 1.00
C ASP A 284 -5.06 9.50 2.22
N ALA A 285 -4.50 9.01 3.33
CA ALA A 285 -5.25 8.95 4.57
C ALA A 285 -5.53 10.35 5.11
N VAL A 286 -6.72 10.51 5.69
CA VAL A 286 -7.07 11.71 6.47
C VAL A 286 -7.28 11.29 7.91
N LEU A 287 -6.34 11.68 8.77
CA LEU A 287 -6.40 11.35 10.19
C LEU A 287 -7.59 12.00 10.88
N ALA A 288 -8.21 11.25 11.78
CA ALA A 288 -9.17 11.78 12.73
C ALA A 288 -8.50 12.87 13.59
N PRO A 289 -9.26 13.89 14.03
CA PRO A 289 -8.72 14.93 14.89
C PRO A 289 -8.21 14.38 16.22
N MET A 290 -7.32 15.14 16.87
CA MET A 290 -6.80 14.79 18.20
C MET A 290 -7.96 14.55 19.17
N GLY A 291 -7.87 13.47 19.96
CA GLY A 291 -8.92 13.04 20.89
C GLY A 291 -9.92 12.03 20.31
N ASP A 292 -10.04 11.91 18.99
CA ASP A 292 -10.80 10.82 18.37
C ASP A 292 -9.92 9.56 18.29
N THR A 293 -10.37 8.47 18.91
CA THR A 293 -9.64 7.19 18.98
C THR A 293 -9.91 6.29 17.76
N ALA A 294 -10.81 6.66 16.86
CA ALA A 294 -11.07 5.90 15.64
C ALA A 294 -9.87 5.88 14.68
N GLY A 295 -9.91 5.00 13.68
CA GLY A 295 -8.95 4.97 12.58
C GLY A 295 -7.57 4.41 12.97
N THR A 296 -7.51 3.37 13.82
CA THR A 296 -6.26 2.72 14.24
C THR A 296 -5.32 2.39 13.05
N PRO A 297 -5.76 1.81 11.92
CA PRO A 297 -4.86 1.51 10.82
C PRO A 297 -4.18 2.75 10.22
N ALA A 298 -4.89 3.87 10.07
CA ALA A 298 -4.30 5.12 9.57
C ALA A 298 -3.23 5.68 10.53
N LYS A 299 -3.47 5.58 11.85
CA LYS A 299 -2.50 6.01 12.87
C LYS A 299 -1.26 5.10 12.91
N LEU A 300 -1.42 3.80 12.65
CA LEU A 300 -0.29 2.89 12.50
C LEU A 300 0.48 3.16 11.20
N LEU A 301 -0.22 3.53 10.13
CA LEU A 301 0.42 3.97 8.89
C LEU A 301 1.22 5.26 9.10
N ASP A 302 0.73 6.20 9.90
CA ASP A 302 1.48 7.40 10.29
C ASP A 302 2.79 7.05 11.04
N CYS A 303 2.77 6.10 11.95
CA CYS A 303 3.99 5.56 12.56
C CYS A 303 4.92 4.91 11.53
N ASN A 304 4.36 4.25 10.51
CA ASN A 304 5.14 3.68 9.42
C ASN A 304 5.86 4.77 8.62
N MET A 305 5.16 5.86 8.27
CA MET A 305 5.79 7.01 7.60
C MET A 305 6.92 7.59 8.44
N MET A 306 6.72 7.76 9.74
CA MET A 306 7.73 8.28 10.67
C MET A 306 8.98 7.39 10.73
N VAL A 307 8.83 6.06 10.73
CA VAL A 307 9.98 5.15 10.88
C VAL A 307 10.77 4.96 9.59
N PHE A 308 10.11 5.04 8.43
CA PHE A 308 10.73 4.82 7.12
C PHE A 308 11.31 6.07 6.48
N ILE A 309 10.57 7.16 6.55
CA ILE A 309 10.79 8.38 5.76
C ILE A 309 10.41 9.60 6.59
N SER A 310 10.64 10.80 6.06
CA SER A 310 10.25 12.05 6.73
C SER A 310 8.77 12.43 6.52
N GLY A 311 7.97 11.50 6.06
CA GLY A 311 6.56 11.70 5.77
C GLY A 311 5.65 11.61 7.00
N LYS A 312 4.38 11.91 6.79
CA LYS A 312 3.32 11.79 7.81
C LYS A 312 1.93 11.72 7.19
N GLU A 313 1.02 11.06 7.86
CA GLU A 313 -0.39 11.22 7.59
C GLU A 313 -0.90 12.55 8.18
N ARG A 314 -1.94 13.12 7.57
CA ARG A 314 -2.39 14.48 7.91
C ARG A 314 -3.87 14.52 8.30
N THR A 315 -4.19 15.34 9.28
CA THR A 315 -5.57 15.70 9.60
C THR A 315 -6.14 16.63 8.52
N LYS A 316 -7.46 16.77 8.48
CA LYS A 316 -8.15 17.71 7.57
C LYS A 316 -7.58 19.14 7.66
N VAL A 317 -7.27 19.61 8.85
CA VAL A 317 -6.71 20.97 9.06
C VAL A 317 -5.34 21.08 8.39
N GLN A 318 -4.46 20.10 8.60
CA GLN A 318 -3.13 20.08 7.99
C GLN A 318 -3.19 19.94 6.45
N TRP A 319 -4.15 19.21 5.92
CA TRP A 319 -4.40 19.18 4.48
C TRP A 319 -4.81 20.54 3.93
N ASP A 320 -5.70 21.26 4.63
CA ASP A 320 -6.14 22.61 4.23
C ASP A 320 -4.96 23.60 4.25
N GLU A 321 -4.15 23.60 5.30
CA GLU A 321 -2.93 24.40 5.40
C GLU A 321 -1.94 24.13 4.25
N LEU A 322 -1.73 22.85 3.93
CA LEU A 322 -0.84 22.42 2.84
C LEU A 322 -1.29 22.95 1.48
N TYR A 323 -2.58 22.77 1.16
CA TYR A 323 -3.18 23.23 -0.09
C TYR A 323 -3.13 24.76 -0.20
N GLN A 324 -3.49 25.47 0.86
CA GLN A 324 -3.44 26.93 0.89
C GLN A 324 -2.02 27.47 0.68
N ALA A 325 -1.02 26.87 1.31
CA ALA A 325 0.38 27.25 1.13
C ALA A 325 0.89 27.04 -0.30
N ALA A 326 0.25 26.11 -1.06
CA ALA A 326 0.60 25.84 -2.44
C ALA A 326 -0.23 26.62 -3.48
N GLY A 327 -1.21 27.45 -3.05
CA GLY A 327 -2.07 28.23 -3.94
C GLY A 327 -3.36 27.54 -4.35
N PHE A 328 -3.69 26.43 -3.69
CA PHE A 328 -4.96 25.72 -3.87
C PHE A 328 -5.93 26.00 -2.72
N GLN A 329 -7.18 25.71 -2.97
CA GLN A 329 -8.21 25.53 -1.93
C GLN A 329 -8.81 24.14 -2.07
N ILE A 330 -9.08 23.47 -0.95
CA ILE A 330 -9.78 22.21 -0.96
C ILE A 330 -11.22 22.44 -1.43
N HIS A 331 -11.60 21.73 -2.48
CA HIS A 331 -12.95 21.72 -3.01
C HIS A 331 -13.79 20.65 -2.30
N THR A 332 -13.27 19.41 -2.23
CA THR A 332 -13.95 18.31 -1.54
C THR A 332 -12.94 17.37 -0.84
N ILE A 333 -13.40 16.72 0.24
CA ILE A 333 -12.76 15.56 0.83
C ILE A 333 -13.80 14.43 0.86
N THR A 334 -13.54 13.35 0.13
CA THR A 334 -14.44 12.21 -0.01
C THR A 334 -13.80 10.95 0.53
N SER A 335 -14.29 10.43 1.65
CA SER A 335 -13.79 9.18 2.23
C SER A 335 -14.09 7.98 1.34
N LEU A 336 -13.11 7.09 1.17
CA LEU A 336 -13.24 5.82 0.45
C LEU A 336 -13.77 4.69 1.34
N ARG A 337 -13.87 4.94 2.65
CA ARG A 337 -14.36 3.97 3.65
C ARG A 337 -13.57 2.66 3.65
N ASP A 338 -12.29 2.73 3.33
CA ASP A 338 -11.36 1.61 3.46
C ASP A 338 -10.80 1.50 4.89
N ASN A 339 -10.01 0.47 5.12
CA ASN A 339 -9.44 0.21 6.45
C ASN A 339 -8.39 1.25 6.88
N PHE A 340 -7.79 2.00 5.92
CA PHE A 340 -6.72 2.96 6.19
C PHE A 340 -7.21 4.41 6.31
N GLY A 341 -8.52 4.65 6.18
CA GLY A 341 -9.08 6.01 6.22
C GLY A 341 -8.72 6.84 4.99
N THR A 342 -8.40 6.17 3.87
CA THR A 342 -8.07 6.84 2.62
C THR A 342 -9.22 7.71 2.16
N SER A 343 -8.88 8.89 1.69
CA SER A 343 -9.83 9.88 1.17
C SER A 343 -9.30 10.48 -0.12
N ILE A 344 -10.21 10.91 -0.96
CA ILE A 344 -9.91 11.74 -2.13
C ILE A 344 -9.98 13.19 -1.65
N ILE A 345 -8.87 13.90 -1.75
CA ILE A 345 -8.72 15.32 -1.40
C ILE A 345 -8.56 16.10 -2.71
N GLU A 346 -9.64 16.69 -3.17
CA GLU A 346 -9.67 17.47 -4.41
C GLU A 346 -9.48 18.96 -4.13
N GLY A 347 -8.56 19.58 -4.88
CA GLY A 347 -8.26 20.99 -4.79
C GLY A 347 -8.30 21.70 -6.14
N VAL A 348 -8.72 22.95 -6.12
CA VAL A 348 -8.75 23.86 -7.27
C VAL A 348 -7.89 25.07 -7.00
N LYS A 349 -7.42 25.74 -8.05
CA LYS A 349 -6.68 27.02 -7.89
C LYS A 349 -7.53 28.04 -7.12
N LYS A 350 -6.86 28.81 -6.26
CA LYS A 350 -7.49 30.00 -5.63
C LYS A 350 -7.67 31.11 -6.63
#